data_cbd05f65c10551298c061f7d9c3972fe
#
_entry.id   cbd05f65c10551298c061f7d9c3972fe
#
_cell.length_a   1.000
_cell.length_b   1.000
_cell.length_c   1.000
_cell.angle_alpha   90.00
_cell.angle_beta   90.00
_cell.angle_gamma   90.00
#
_symmetry.space_group_name_H-M   'P 1'
#
loop_
_entity.id
_entity.type
_entity.pdbx_description
1 polymer ?
#
loop_
_entity_poly.entity_id
_entity_poly.type
_entity_poly.pdbx_seq_one_letter_code
_entity_poly.pdbx_strand_id
1 'polypeptide(L)'
;MDRLAAALGMDPVELRLHNALAPGDELLTGQTITGTAPVAEVIRTCTEHPSAAAIPADPMELPGGTGRTADPEHVVRGEAFALGFKNLLFSEGFNESSEASCRLVNGVATITSACAEVGQGFVTVAQQIAREVLGVDEVVLLPASTADIGSAGSTSASRQTWMSGGAIREACGQVRVQLLEHLAVRHGVDADDLVLADGQVISLSSDLEVDVVAATGEPIEASVVFRPAPTWPLDDHGQGSAHVSFAFSAHRAIVDVDTELGLVKVVELTTSQDVGRVLNPMQVVGQLEGGASQGVGLAVMEEVLVQEGRIRNASFADYLVPTALDMPPVEIAALIEQAEPGAPFGAKGIGEAPSISSTAAVA
;
A
#
# COMPACT_ATOMS: atom_id res chain seq x y z
N MET A 1 -11.17 14.55 -17.66
CA MET A 1 -12.53 14.02 -17.34
C MET A 1 -13.53 15.16 -17.14
N ASP A 2 -13.26 16.20 -16.31
CA ASP A 2 -14.23 17.27 -16.00
C ASP A 2 -14.64 18.11 -17.22
N ARG A 3 -13.67 18.47 -18.08
CA ARG A 3 -13.98 19.14 -19.36
C ARG A 3 -14.83 18.28 -20.29
N LEU A 4 -14.64 16.96 -20.26
CA LEU A 4 -15.48 16.02 -21.03
C LEU A 4 -16.87 15.91 -20.42
N ALA A 5 -16.98 15.83 -19.11
CA ALA A 5 -18.27 15.82 -18.41
C ALA A 5 -19.07 17.08 -18.74
N ALA A 6 -18.44 18.26 -18.65
CA ALA A 6 -19.06 19.53 -19.01
C ALA A 6 -19.52 19.55 -20.48
N ALA A 7 -18.72 19.05 -21.43
CA ALA A 7 -19.08 18.97 -22.84
C ALA A 7 -20.25 18.02 -23.12
N LEU A 8 -20.44 17.00 -22.28
CA LEU A 8 -21.55 16.04 -22.37
C LEU A 8 -22.78 16.49 -21.55
N GLY A 9 -22.67 17.55 -20.75
CA GLY A 9 -23.71 17.97 -19.82
C GLY A 9 -23.94 16.98 -18.68
N MET A 10 -22.91 16.22 -18.30
CA MET A 10 -22.94 15.24 -17.21
C MET A 10 -22.23 15.78 -15.98
N ASP A 11 -22.63 15.28 -14.81
CA ASP A 11 -21.88 15.47 -13.58
C ASP A 11 -20.51 14.76 -13.68
N PRO A 12 -19.38 15.38 -13.23
CA PRO A 12 -18.05 14.77 -13.31
C PRO A 12 -17.90 13.45 -12.54
N VAL A 13 -18.62 13.28 -11.43
CA VAL A 13 -18.62 12.03 -10.64
C VAL A 13 -19.42 10.96 -11.38
N GLU A 14 -20.59 11.30 -11.89
CA GLU A 14 -21.43 10.38 -12.68
C GLU A 14 -20.70 9.88 -13.94
N LEU A 15 -19.95 10.75 -14.63
CA LEU A 15 -19.15 10.31 -15.79
C LEU A 15 -18.08 9.29 -15.38
N ARG A 16 -17.44 9.48 -14.21
CA ARG A 16 -16.45 8.52 -13.71
C ARG A 16 -17.09 7.21 -13.27
N LEU A 17 -18.25 7.26 -12.61
CA LEU A 17 -19.02 6.07 -12.23
C LEU A 17 -19.46 5.26 -13.44
N HIS A 18 -19.90 5.95 -14.50
CA HIS A 18 -20.30 5.29 -15.75
C HIS A 18 -19.16 4.52 -16.43
N ASN A 19 -17.92 5.00 -16.24
CA ASN A 19 -16.69 4.38 -16.77
C ASN A 19 -15.87 3.64 -15.71
N ALA A 20 -16.43 3.38 -14.54
CA ALA A 20 -15.73 2.68 -13.48
C ALA A 20 -15.46 1.23 -13.87
N LEU A 21 -14.20 0.82 -13.77
CA LEU A 21 -13.77 -0.54 -14.03
C LEU A 21 -14.32 -1.52 -12.99
N ALA A 22 -14.64 -2.72 -13.43
CA ALA A 22 -15.06 -3.84 -12.60
C ALA A 22 -14.29 -5.12 -12.97
N PRO A 23 -14.28 -6.16 -12.12
CA PRO A 23 -13.74 -7.45 -12.49
C PRO A 23 -14.39 -7.98 -13.79
N GLY A 24 -13.56 -8.42 -14.73
CA GLY A 24 -14.00 -8.87 -16.05
C GLY A 24 -13.96 -7.81 -17.14
N ASP A 25 -13.81 -6.53 -16.81
CA ASP A 25 -13.62 -5.48 -17.80
C ASP A 25 -12.24 -5.56 -18.46
N GLU A 26 -12.17 -5.06 -19.68
CA GLU A 26 -10.96 -5.02 -20.48
C GLU A 26 -10.32 -3.62 -20.44
N LEU A 27 -9.03 -3.57 -20.18
CA LEU A 27 -8.21 -2.35 -20.23
C LEU A 27 -7.92 -1.96 -21.69
N LEU A 28 -7.46 -0.72 -21.89
CA LEU A 28 -6.99 -0.23 -23.20
C LEU A 28 -5.90 -1.10 -23.81
N THR A 29 -5.15 -1.84 -23.00
CA THR A 29 -4.11 -2.79 -23.42
C THR A 29 -4.64 -4.17 -23.79
N GLY A 30 -5.97 -4.38 -23.80
CA GLY A 30 -6.58 -5.69 -24.02
C GLY A 30 -6.49 -6.64 -22.82
N GLN A 31 -5.87 -6.21 -21.72
CA GLN A 31 -5.81 -7.03 -20.51
C GLN A 31 -7.15 -7.02 -19.77
N THR A 32 -7.70 -8.20 -19.49
CA THR A 32 -8.88 -8.35 -18.62
C THR A 32 -8.49 -8.22 -17.15
N ILE A 33 -9.28 -7.49 -16.37
CA ILE A 33 -9.13 -7.39 -14.91
C ILE A 33 -9.64 -8.69 -14.28
N THR A 34 -8.73 -9.50 -13.75
CA THR A 34 -9.04 -10.79 -13.09
C THR A 34 -9.10 -10.69 -11.57
N GLY A 35 -8.49 -9.65 -11.00
CA GLY A 35 -8.51 -9.33 -9.57
C GLY A 35 -9.69 -8.45 -9.16
N THR A 36 -9.62 -7.93 -7.95
CA THR A 36 -10.62 -6.99 -7.42
C THR A 36 -10.48 -5.61 -8.05
N ALA A 37 -11.60 -4.95 -8.33
CA ALA A 37 -11.65 -3.59 -8.89
C ALA A 37 -12.85 -2.81 -8.32
N PRO A 38 -12.79 -2.39 -7.04
CA PRO A 38 -13.90 -1.70 -6.37
C PRO A 38 -13.98 -0.21 -6.73
N VAL A 39 -13.76 0.15 -8.00
CA VAL A 39 -13.62 1.54 -8.45
C VAL A 39 -14.86 2.38 -8.15
N ALA A 40 -16.03 1.85 -8.41
CA ALA A 40 -17.29 2.56 -8.12
C ALA A 40 -17.48 2.82 -6.62
N GLU A 41 -17.07 1.89 -5.76
CA GLU A 41 -17.13 2.03 -4.30
C GLU A 41 -16.13 3.08 -3.81
N VAL A 42 -14.90 3.04 -4.32
CA VAL A 42 -13.86 4.04 -4.04
C VAL A 42 -14.33 5.47 -4.41
N ILE A 43 -15.01 5.62 -5.56
CA ILE A 43 -15.57 6.91 -5.99
C ILE A 43 -16.64 7.37 -5.01
N ARG A 44 -17.69 6.55 -4.77
CA ARG A 44 -18.82 6.95 -3.94
C ARG A 44 -18.41 7.30 -2.53
N THR A 45 -17.66 6.45 -1.86
CA THR A 45 -17.25 6.68 -0.47
C THR A 45 -16.41 7.94 -0.32
N CYS A 46 -15.56 8.28 -1.30
CA CYS A 46 -14.78 9.51 -1.28
C CYS A 46 -15.64 10.77 -1.53
N THR A 47 -16.54 10.73 -2.51
CA THR A 47 -17.33 11.90 -2.92
C THR A 47 -18.54 12.15 -2.02
N GLU A 48 -19.11 11.12 -1.39
CA GLU A 48 -20.24 11.23 -0.46
C GLU A 48 -19.81 11.58 0.98
N HIS A 49 -18.49 11.56 1.28
CA HIS A 49 -17.99 11.96 2.59
C HIS A 49 -18.31 13.44 2.87
N PRO A 50 -18.73 13.81 4.09
CA PRO A 50 -19.03 15.21 4.42
C PRO A 50 -17.85 16.14 4.12
N SER A 51 -18.13 17.32 3.60
CA SER A 51 -17.11 18.32 3.29
C SER A 51 -16.83 19.24 4.48
N ALA A 52 -15.62 19.84 4.49
CA ALA A 52 -15.24 20.87 5.45
C ALA A 52 -16.20 22.06 5.43
N ALA A 53 -16.28 22.72 6.57
CA ALA A 53 -17.08 23.94 6.77
C ALA A 53 -16.67 25.08 5.80
N ALA A 54 -17.45 26.15 5.80
CA ALA A 54 -17.17 27.36 5.03
C ALA A 54 -15.78 27.95 5.31
N ILE A 55 -15.33 28.86 4.43
CA ILE A 55 -14.07 29.61 4.60
C ILE A 55 -14.02 30.23 6.01
N PRO A 56 -12.92 30.01 6.76
CA PRO A 56 -12.77 30.56 8.10
C PRO A 56 -12.81 32.08 8.11
N ALA A 57 -13.40 32.68 9.17
CA ALA A 57 -13.37 34.12 9.36
C ALA A 57 -12.05 34.61 10.00
N ASP A 58 -11.29 33.72 10.62
CA ASP A 58 -9.99 34.05 11.24
C ASP A 58 -8.90 34.15 10.16
N PRO A 59 -8.28 35.34 9.98
CA PRO A 59 -7.19 35.51 9.03
C PRO A 59 -6.01 34.57 9.23
N MET A 60 -5.80 34.06 10.45
CA MET A 60 -4.73 33.09 10.75
C MET A 60 -4.98 31.73 10.13
N GLU A 61 -6.22 31.40 9.80
CA GLU A 61 -6.63 30.17 9.18
C GLU A 61 -6.69 30.25 7.65
N LEU A 62 -6.50 31.44 7.08
CA LEU A 62 -6.52 31.70 5.65
C LEU A 62 -5.18 31.35 4.96
N PRO A 63 -5.13 31.38 3.61
CA PRO A 63 -3.90 31.13 2.86
C PRO A 63 -2.70 31.97 3.32
N GLY A 64 -1.52 31.34 3.38
CA GLY A 64 -0.30 31.99 3.86
C GLY A 64 -0.14 32.02 5.38
N GLY A 65 -1.13 31.64 6.16
CA GLY A 65 -1.13 31.64 7.64
C GLY A 65 -0.64 33.00 8.22
N THR A 66 -0.47 33.08 9.53
CA THR A 66 0.13 34.27 10.17
C THR A 66 -0.40 35.64 9.68
N GLY A 67 -1.63 35.71 9.14
CA GLY A 67 -2.26 36.92 8.65
C GLY A 67 -1.64 37.50 7.37
N ARG A 68 -1.06 36.67 6.51
CA ARG A 68 -0.48 37.14 5.22
C ARG A 68 -1.53 37.50 4.18
N THR A 69 -2.68 36.82 4.18
CA THR A 69 -3.80 37.24 3.33
C THR A 69 -4.28 38.62 3.73
N ALA A 70 -4.17 39.55 2.78
CA ALA A 70 -4.47 40.97 3.05
C ALA A 70 -5.96 41.21 3.20
N ASP A 71 -6.80 40.54 2.44
CA ASP A 71 -8.24 40.66 2.42
C ASP A 71 -8.93 39.31 2.26
N PRO A 72 -9.72 38.85 3.26
CA PRO A 72 -10.48 37.59 3.14
C PRO A 72 -11.45 37.55 1.95
N GLU A 73 -11.89 38.71 1.42
CA GLU A 73 -12.77 38.74 0.24
C GLU A 73 -12.05 38.28 -1.05
N HIS A 74 -10.73 38.28 -1.05
CA HIS A 74 -9.94 37.75 -2.17
C HIS A 74 -9.75 36.21 -2.11
N VAL A 75 -10.19 35.57 -1.04
CA VAL A 75 -10.06 34.12 -0.89
C VAL A 75 -11.23 33.41 -1.57
N VAL A 76 -10.89 32.49 -2.48
CA VAL A 76 -11.86 31.66 -3.18
C VAL A 76 -11.61 30.21 -2.80
N ARG A 77 -12.67 29.50 -2.44
CA ARG A 77 -12.63 28.07 -2.19
C ARG A 77 -12.89 27.28 -3.46
N GLY A 78 -12.00 26.32 -3.74
CA GLY A 78 -12.17 25.31 -4.77
C GLY A 78 -12.32 23.91 -4.15
N GLU A 79 -13.07 23.07 -4.85
CA GLU A 79 -13.19 21.63 -4.54
C GLU A 79 -12.97 20.83 -5.82
N ALA A 80 -12.14 19.80 -5.73
CA ALA A 80 -11.90 18.90 -6.85
C ALA A 80 -11.74 17.45 -6.39
N PHE A 81 -11.92 16.53 -7.33
CA PHE A 81 -11.89 15.11 -7.11
C PHE A 81 -11.05 14.42 -8.20
N ALA A 82 -10.18 13.50 -7.79
CA ALA A 82 -9.36 12.72 -8.70
C ALA A 82 -9.31 11.24 -8.34
N LEU A 83 -9.16 10.39 -9.37
CA LEU A 83 -8.98 8.96 -9.25
C LEU A 83 -7.53 8.57 -9.56
N GLY A 84 -7.02 7.60 -8.81
CA GLY A 84 -5.75 6.92 -9.06
C GLY A 84 -5.98 5.47 -9.50
N PHE A 85 -5.20 5.04 -10.49
CA PHE A 85 -5.13 3.69 -11.00
C PHE A 85 -3.66 3.27 -11.04
N LYS A 86 -3.25 2.35 -10.19
CA LYS A 86 -1.85 1.96 -10.01
C LYS A 86 -1.66 0.48 -10.21
N ASN A 87 -0.79 0.07 -11.14
CA ASN A 87 -0.34 -1.30 -11.20
C ASN A 87 0.45 -1.68 -9.93
N LEU A 88 0.24 -2.88 -9.44
CA LEU A 88 1.02 -3.48 -8.36
C LEU A 88 2.05 -4.43 -8.95
N LEU A 89 3.21 -4.53 -8.30
CA LEU A 89 4.35 -5.35 -8.74
C LEU A 89 4.98 -4.82 -10.05
N PHE A 90 6.04 -5.48 -10.50
CA PHE A 90 6.62 -5.17 -11.80
C PHE A 90 5.77 -5.75 -12.94
N SER A 91 5.98 -5.25 -14.13
CA SER A 91 5.13 -5.49 -15.29
C SER A 91 5.94 -5.94 -16.50
N GLU A 92 5.25 -6.22 -17.61
CA GLU A 92 5.83 -6.37 -18.93
C GLU A 92 6.88 -7.50 -19.05
N GLY A 93 6.64 -8.62 -18.37
CA GLY A 93 7.51 -9.80 -18.43
C GLY A 93 8.78 -9.69 -17.58
N PHE A 94 8.88 -8.69 -16.70
CA PHE A 94 10.00 -8.59 -15.78
C PHE A 94 10.08 -9.84 -14.87
N ASN A 95 11.25 -10.49 -14.83
CA ASN A 95 11.48 -11.67 -14.02
C ASN A 95 11.62 -11.30 -12.55
N GLU A 96 10.50 -11.17 -11.86
CA GLU A 96 10.40 -10.72 -10.50
C GLU A 96 10.51 -11.87 -9.51
N SER A 97 11.26 -11.67 -8.43
CA SER A 97 11.33 -12.62 -7.32
C SER A 97 11.68 -11.93 -6.00
N SER A 98 11.39 -12.62 -4.89
CA SER A 98 11.85 -12.22 -3.56
C SER A 98 12.24 -13.47 -2.78
N GLU A 99 13.39 -13.44 -2.13
CA GLU A 99 13.87 -14.51 -1.29
C GLU A 99 13.65 -14.22 0.19
N ALA A 100 13.25 -15.24 0.95
CA ALA A 100 13.21 -15.19 2.40
C ALA A 100 13.58 -16.55 2.99
N SER A 101 14.14 -16.55 4.19
CA SER A 101 14.34 -17.74 4.99
C SER A 101 13.69 -17.58 6.37
N CYS A 102 13.29 -18.72 6.91
CA CYS A 102 12.76 -18.84 8.26
C CYS A 102 13.50 -19.96 9.00
N ARG A 103 13.91 -19.67 10.23
CA ARG A 103 14.51 -20.62 11.16
C ARG A 103 13.73 -20.59 12.47
N LEU A 104 13.21 -21.72 12.89
CA LEU A 104 12.49 -21.87 14.15
C LEU A 104 13.29 -22.76 15.11
N VAL A 105 13.60 -22.24 16.29
CA VAL A 105 14.29 -22.97 17.35
C VAL A 105 13.86 -22.44 18.72
N ASN A 106 13.57 -23.36 19.65
CA ASN A 106 13.08 -23.03 21.00
C ASN A 106 11.92 -22.01 21.01
N GLY A 107 10.98 -22.14 20.06
CA GLY A 107 9.83 -21.24 19.93
C GLY A 107 10.13 -19.86 19.34
N VAL A 108 11.39 -19.57 18.99
CA VAL A 108 11.81 -18.29 18.38
C VAL A 108 11.91 -18.46 16.89
N ALA A 109 11.15 -17.68 16.13
CA ALA A 109 11.26 -17.61 14.67
C ALA A 109 12.24 -16.49 14.26
N THR A 110 13.30 -16.86 13.55
CA THR A 110 14.25 -15.93 12.95
C THR A 110 14.00 -15.83 11.45
N ILE A 111 13.65 -14.65 10.98
CA ILE A 111 13.35 -14.37 9.58
C ILE A 111 14.51 -13.59 8.95
N THR A 112 14.93 -13.99 7.76
CA THR A 112 15.87 -13.24 6.93
C THR A 112 15.20 -12.88 5.60
N SER A 113 15.23 -11.61 5.22
CA SER A 113 14.71 -11.09 3.96
C SER A 113 15.52 -9.88 3.54
N ALA A 114 15.81 -9.72 2.26
CA ALA A 114 16.54 -8.58 1.71
C ALA A 114 15.65 -7.34 1.47
N CYS A 115 14.38 -7.36 1.88
CA CYS A 115 13.50 -6.21 1.76
C CYS A 115 14.01 -5.03 2.60
N ALA A 116 14.24 -3.90 1.95
CA ALA A 116 14.64 -2.68 2.63
C ALA A 116 13.48 -2.08 3.44
N GLU A 117 13.74 -1.81 4.73
CA GLU A 117 12.87 -0.98 5.56
C GLU A 117 13.30 0.48 5.36
N VAL A 118 12.39 1.30 4.86
CA VAL A 118 12.60 2.73 4.58
C VAL A 118 11.60 3.62 5.35
N GLY A 119 10.96 3.05 6.38
CA GLY A 119 9.94 3.69 7.20
C GLY A 119 8.49 3.25 6.85
N GLN A 120 8.31 2.34 5.87
CA GLN A 120 7.00 1.83 5.47
C GLN A 120 6.42 0.75 6.40
N GLY A 121 7.19 0.28 7.40
CA GLY A 121 6.71 -0.67 8.40
C GLY A 121 6.78 -2.14 7.98
N PHE A 122 7.61 -2.50 7.01
CA PHE A 122 7.75 -3.89 6.55
C PHE A 122 8.19 -4.83 7.67
N VAL A 123 9.07 -4.38 8.58
CA VAL A 123 9.54 -5.18 9.73
C VAL A 123 8.35 -5.69 10.56
N THR A 124 7.40 -4.82 10.86
CA THR A 124 6.19 -5.20 11.61
C THR A 124 5.33 -6.18 10.83
N VAL A 125 5.11 -5.94 9.54
CA VAL A 125 4.33 -6.85 8.66
C VAL A 125 5.00 -8.22 8.58
N ALA A 126 6.32 -8.28 8.41
CA ALA A 126 7.08 -9.53 8.39
C ALA A 126 6.91 -10.34 9.68
N GLN A 127 6.99 -9.66 10.83
CA GLN A 127 6.77 -10.30 12.14
C GLN A 127 5.32 -10.78 12.32
N GLN A 128 4.33 -10.00 11.88
CA GLN A 128 2.92 -10.40 11.93
C GLN A 128 2.66 -11.65 11.06
N ILE A 129 3.22 -11.70 9.85
CA ILE A 129 3.12 -12.87 8.96
C ILE A 129 3.70 -14.11 9.62
N ALA A 130 4.90 -14.00 10.21
CA ALA A 130 5.56 -15.14 10.85
C ALA A 130 4.78 -15.63 12.08
N ARG A 131 4.26 -14.72 12.91
CA ARG A 131 3.41 -15.07 14.07
C ARG A 131 2.14 -15.80 13.64
N GLU A 132 1.45 -15.27 12.66
CA GLU A 132 0.21 -15.89 12.13
C GLU A 132 0.44 -17.29 11.57
N VAL A 133 1.54 -17.50 10.82
CA VAL A 133 1.80 -18.79 10.18
C VAL A 133 2.33 -19.83 11.17
N LEU A 134 3.19 -19.42 12.10
CA LEU A 134 3.90 -20.33 13.02
C LEU A 134 3.26 -20.42 14.40
N GLY A 135 2.29 -19.58 14.74
CA GLY A 135 1.66 -19.55 16.07
C GLY A 135 2.66 -19.25 17.21
N VAL A 136 3.73 -18.48 16.95
CA VAL A 136 4.75 -18.14 17.94
C VAL A 136 4.74 -16.64 18.23
N ASP A 137 5.03 -16.25 19.46
CA ASP A 137 5.05 -14.85 19.87
C ASP A 137 6.38 -14.17 19.53
N GLU A 138 7.48 -14.90 19.68
CA GLU A 138 8.82 -14.34 19.53
C GLU A 138 9.32 -14.49 18.07
N VAL A 139 9.39 -13.35 17.38
CA VAL A 139 9.87 -13.26 15.99
C VAL A 139 10.94 -12.19 15.87
N VAL A 140 12.08 -12.57 15.34
CA VAL A 140 13.25 -11.71 15.07
C VAL A 140 13.43 -11.58 13.57
N LEU A 141 13.47 -10.35 13.06
CA LEU A 141 13.89 -10.09 11.68
C LEU A 141 15.38 -9.70 11.70
N LEU A 142 16.21 -10.48 11.03
CA LEU A 142 17.66 -10.19 10.95
C LEU A 142 17.93 -9.10 9.91
N PRO A 143 18.93 -8.24 10.14
CA PRO A 143 19.44 -7.34 9.13
C PRO A 143 19.89 -8.13 7.89
N ALA A 144 19.45 -7.68 6.71
CA ALA A 144 19.83 -8.32 5.47
C ALA A 144 21.33 -8.11 5.17
N SER A 145 21.98 -9.20 4.74
CA SER A 145 23.34 -9.19 4.21
C SER A 145 23.33 -9.88 2.85
N THR A 146 23.96 -9.29 1.86
CA THR A 146 24.09 -9.89 0.52
C THR A 146 24.93 -11.17 0.50
N ALA A 147 25.55 -11.53 1.62
CA ALA A 147 26.25 -12.80 1.80
C ALA A 147 25.30 -13.93 2.23
N ASP A 148 24.16 -13.60 2.84
CA ASP A 148 23.31 -14.56 3.55
C ASP A 148 21.95 -14.77 2.89
N ILE A 149 21.50 -13.82 2.05
CA ILE A 149 20.21 -13.87 1.40
C ILE A 149 20.29 -13.30 -0.03
N GLY A 150 19.50 -13.85 -0.93
CA GLY A 150 19.33 -13.31 -2.28
C GLY A 150 18.48 -12.04 -2.33
N SER A 151 18.10 -11.64 -3.53
CA SER A 151 17.41 -10.38 -3.76
C SER A 151 15.94 -10.42 -3.32
N ALA A 152 15.47 -9.33 -2.75
CA ALA A 152 14.05 -9.02 -2.61
C ALA A 152 13.52 -8.08 -3.72
N GLY A 153 14.37 -7.68 -4.66
CA GLY A 153 14.10 -6.61 -5.61
C GLY A 153 14.00 -5.24 -4.93
N SER A 154 13.59 -4.23 -5.68
CA SER A 154 13.45 -2.88 -5.11
C SER A 154 12.19 -2.73 -4.24
N THR A 155 12.26 -1.83 -3.26
CA THR A 155 11.10 -1.33 -2.51
C THR A 155 10.41 -0.25 -3.35
N SER A 156 9.69 -0.65 -4.40
CA SER A 156 8.97 0.19 -5.36
C SER A 156 7.78 -0.58 -5.93
N ALA A 157 6.98 0.03 -6.80
CA ALA A 157 5.78 -0.56 -7.40
C ALA A 157 4.80 -1.14 -6.38
N SER A 158 4.82 -0.64 -5.16
CA SER A 158 3.96 -1.04 -4.02
C SER A 158 3.91 -2.55 -3.82
N ARG A 159 5.08 -3.24 -3.92
CA ARG A 159 5.17 -4.69 -4.10
C ARG A 159 5.59 -5.48 -2.87
N GLN A 160 6.21 -4.86 -1.85
CA GLN A 160 6.93 -5.63 -0.84
C GLN A 160 6.03 -6.49 0.06
N THR A 161 4.83 -6.02 0.40
CA THR A 161 3.86 -6.86 1.14
C THR A 161 3.51 -8.13 0.36
N TRP A 162 3.33 -8.02 -0.96
CA TRP A 162 3.05 -9.16 -1.82
C TRP A 162 4.28 -10.06 -2.00
N MET A 163 5.40 -9.49 -2.42
CA MET A 163 6.60 -10.25 -2.81
C MET A 163 7.37 -10.79 -1.61
N SER A 164 7.88 -9.90 -0.76
CA SER A 164 8.67 -10.31 0.40
C SER A 164 7.80 -10.90 1.51
N GLY A 165 6.58 -10.36 1.69
CA GLY A 165 5.58 -10.97 2.58
C GLY A 165 5.15 -12.35 2.10
N GLY A 166 5.01 -12.57 0.80
CA GLY A 166 4.76 -13.87 0.19
C GLY A 166 5.88 -14.86 0.43
N ALA A 167 7.14 -14.43 0.22
CA ALA A 167 8.32 -15.25 0.49
C ALA A 167 8.40 -15.68 1.97
N ILE A 168 8.16 -14.75 2.90
CA ILE A 168 8.16 -15.04 4.34
C ILE A 168 7.03 -16.02 4.69
N ARG A 169 5.81 -15.78 4.16
CA ARG A 169 4.67 -16.67 4.38
C ARG A 169 4.97 -18.10 3.94
N GLU A 170 5.55 -18.27 2.75
CA GLU A 170 5.91 -19.60 2.22
C GLU A 170 7.05 -20.24 3.01
N ALA A 171 8.10 -19.49 3.39
CA ALA A 171 9.19 -20.01 4.20
C ALA A 171 8.70 -20.46 5.58
N CYS A 172 7.89 -19.65 6.26
CA CYS A 172 7.25 -20.03 7.52
C CYS A 172 6.30 -21.22 7.34
N GLY A 173 5.55 -21.28 6.24
CA GLY A 173 4.68 -22.40 5.89
C GLY A 173 5.43 -23.71 5.75
N GLN A 174 6.58 -23.71 5.08
CA GLN A 174 7.43 -24.89 4.98
C GLN A 174 8.00 -25.32 6.33
N VAL A 175 8.43 -24.38 7.17
CA VAL A 175 8.86 -24.69 8.55
C VAL A 175 7.72 -25.30 9.37
N ARG A 176 6.49 -24.77 9.23
CA ARG A 176 5.30 -25.33 9.88
C ARG A 176 5.04 -26.76 9.44
N VAL A 177 5.08 -27.05 8.13
CA VAL A 177 4.88 -28.39 7.60
C VAL A 177 5.94 -29.35 8.16
N GLN A 178 7.22 -28.99 8.11
CA GLN A 178 8.31 -29.81 8.66
C GLN A 178 8.13 -30.06 10.17
N LEU A 179 7.68 -29.08 10.96
CA LEU A 179 7.38 -29.24 12.39
C LEU A 179 6.27 -30.28 12.60
N LEU A 180 5.16 -30.17 11.88
CA LEU A 180 4.04 -31.09 12.01
C LEU A 180 4.42 -32.52 11.59
N GLU A 181 5.16 -32.69 10.48
CA GLU A 181 5.68 -33.98 10.04
C GLU A 181 6.63 -34.60 11.07
N HIS A 182 7.53 -33.80 11.64
CA HIS A 182 8.46 -34.25 12.69
C HIS A 182 7.70 -34.76 13.93
N LEU A 183 6.67 -34.00 14.38
CA LEU A 183 5.86 -34.40 15.51
C LEU A 183 4.97 -35.60 15.21
N ALA A 184 4.43 -35.72 14.01
CA ALA A 184 3.65 -36.86 13.56
C ALA A 184 4.45 -38.17 13.65
N VAL A 185 5.68 -38.16 13.15
CA VAL A 185 6.60 -39.32 13.24
C VAL A 185 6.94 -39.62 14.71
N ARG A 186 7.24 -38.59 15.51
CA ARG A 186 7.65 -38.76 16.92
C ARG A 186 6.54 -39.35 17.79
N HIS A 187 5.28 -38.97 17.53
CA HIS A 187 4.13 -39.38 18.33
C HIS A 187 3.29 -40.50 17.69
N GLY A 188 3.62 -40.90 16.46
CA GLY A 188 2.92 -42.00 15.75
C GLY A 188 1.47 -41.61 15.35
N VAL A 189 1.24 -40.33 15.00
CA VAL A 189 -0.04 -39.79 14.53
C VAL A 189 0.10 -39.33 13.06
N ASP A 190 -1.03 -39.04 12.41
CA ASP A 190 -1.03 -38.48 11.07
C ASP A 190 -0.69 -36.98 11.13
N ALA A 191 0.15 -36.49 10.22
CA ALA A 191 0.47 -35.08 10.14
C ALA A 191 -0.75 -34.20 9.78
N ASP A 192 -1.67 -34.73 8.98
CA ASP A 192 -2.92 -34.06 8.62
C ASP A 192 -3.90 -33.94 9.80
N ASP A 193 -3.68 -34.72 10.86
CA ASP A 193 -4.42 -34.63 12.12
C ASP A 193 -3.88 -33.57 13.08
N LEU A 194 -2.69 -33.00 12.79
CA LEU A 194 -2.05 -32.02 13.63
C LEU A 194 -2.35 -30.59 13.17
N VAL A 195 -2.73 -29.75 14.13
CA VAL A 195 -2.98 -28.31 13.92
C VAL A 195 -2.08 -27.51 14.85
N LEU A 196 -1.42 -26.50 14.27
CA LEU A 196 -0.64 -25.52 15.03
C LEU A 196 -1.52 -24.28 15.29
N ALA A 197 -1.78 -23.99 16.55
CA ALA A 197 -2.52 -22.82 16.99
C ALA A 197 -2.02 -22.34 18.36
N ASP A 198 -1.92 -21.03 18.54
CA ASP A 198 -1.59 -20.37 19.83
C ASP A 198 -0.36 -20.96 20.55
N GLY A 199 0.70 -21.25 19.79
CA GLY A 199 1.94 -21.81 20.34
C GLY A 199 1.86 -23.30 20.72
N GLN A 200 0.77 -23.98 20.40
CA GLN A 200 0.55 -25.40 20.65
C GLN A 200 0.30 -26.17 19.35
N VAL A 201 0.87 -27.35 19.24
CA VAL A 201 0.48 -28.33 18.23
C VAL A 201 -0.48 -29.32 18.89
N ILE A 202 -1.69 -29.37 18.39
CA ILE A 202 -2.78 -30.22 18.90
C ILE A 202 -3.20 -31.25 17.85
N SER A 203 -3.53 -32.48 18.29
CA SER A 203 -4.18 -33.48 17.45
C SER A 203 -5.69 -33.29 17.46
N LEU A 204 -6.32 -33.41 16.30
CA LEU A 204 -7.78 -33.34 16.16
C LEU A 204 -8.48 -34.63 16.59
N SER A 205 -7.74 -35.75 16.64
CA SER A 205 -8.29 -37.08 16.90
C SER A 205 -7.84 -37.72 18.25
N SER A 206 -6.89 -37.08 18.95
CA SER A 206 -6.34 -37.59 20.22
C SER A 206 -6.09 -36.46 21.22
N ASP A 207 -5.74 -36.80 22.46
CA ASP A 207 -5.40 -35.83 23.52
C ASP A 207 -3.95 -35.28 23.40
N LEU A 208 -3.31 -35.45 22.24
CA LEU A 208 -1.95 -34.95 22.01
C LEU A 208 -1.94 -33.43 21.95
N GLU A 209 -1.17 -32.82 22.85
CA GLU A 209 -0.89 -31.39 22.89
C GLU A 209 0.61 -31.21 23.16
N VAL A 210 1.30 -30.46 22.29
CA VAL A 210 2.74 -30.24 22.35
C VAL A 210 3.03 -28.75 22.23
N ASP A 211 3.70 -28.20 23.22
CA ASP A 211 4.20 -26.84 23.18
C ASP A 211 5.28 -26.67 22.09
N VAL A 212 5.15 -25.60 21.28
CA VAL A 212 6.08 -25.32 20.16
C VAL A 212 7.50 -25.11 20.66
N VAL A 213 7.70 -24.46 21.81
CA VAL A 213 9.03 -24.26 22.41
C VAL A 213 9.68 -25.61 22.71
N ALA A 214 8.94 -26.52 23.31
CA ALA A 214 9.44 -27.87 23.62
C ALA A 214 9.64 -28.74 22.36
N ALA A 215 8.84 -28.50 21.33
CA ALA A 215 8.91 -29.22 20.07
C ALA A 215 10.11 -28.85 19.19
N THR A 216 10.64 -27.62 19.33
CA THR A 216 11.63 -27.00 18.45
C THR A 216 13.02 -26.86 19.10
N GLY A 217 13.42 -27.85 19.94
CA GLY A 217 14.77 -27.89 20.52
C GLY A 217 15.91 -27.97 19.49
N GLU A 218 15.66 -28.63 18.35
CA GLU A 218 16.51 -28.63 17.18
C GLU A 218 15.97 -27.62 16.15
N PRO A 219 16.86 -26.94 15.39
CA PRO A 219 16.46 -25.96 14.38
C PRO A 219 15.66 -26.61 13.24
N ILE A 220 14.55 -26.00 12.85
CA ILE A 220 13.81 -26.29 11.62
C ILE A 220 13.96 -25.08 10.73
N GLU A 221 14.39 -25.27 9.48
CA GLU A 221 14.75 -24.18 8.58
C GLU A 221 14.16 -24.39 7.18
N ALA A 222 13.75 -23.30 6.55
CA ALA A 222 13.36 -23.29 5.15
C ALA A 222 13.74 -21.97 4.47
N SER A 223 14.08 -22.06 3.19
CA SER A 223 14.36 -20.91 2.33
C SER A 223 13.53 -21.00 1.05
N VAL A 224 12.94 -19.86 0.63
CA VAL A 224 12.02 -19.80 -0.49
C VAL A 224 12.39 -18.65 -1.41
N VAL A 225 12.28 -18.88 -2.71
CA VAL A 225 12.27 -17.84 -3.74
C VAL A 225 10.85 -17.72 -4.27
N PHE A 226 10.13 -16.75 -3.78
CA PHE A 226 8.75 -16.45 -4.17
C PHE A 226 8.72 -15.73 -5.52
N ARG A 227 7.72 -16.08 -6.36
CA ARG A 227 7.44 -15.42 -7.65
C ARG A 227 5.95 -15.15 -7.79
N PRO A 228 5.56 -13.98 -8.34
CA PRO A 228 4.16 -13.70 -8.64
C PRO A 228 3.70 -14.47 -9.89
N ALA A 229 2.43 -14.31 -10.26
CA ALA A 229 1.94 -14.72 -11.56
C ALA A 229 2.77 -14.06 -12.68
N PRO A 230 3.07 -14.78 -13.78
CA PRO A 230 3.86 -14.22 -14.87
C PRO A 230 3.09 -13.12 -15.62
N THR A 231 3.84 -12.16 -16.12
CA THR A 231 3.35 -11.10 -17.03
C THR A 231 4.12 -11.18 -18.35
N TRP A 232 3.61 -10.49 -19.36
CA TRP A 232 4.24 -10.46 -20.69
C TRP A 232 4.43 -9.04 -21.17
N PRO A 233 5.47 -8.77 -21.98
CA PRO A 233 5.61 -7.48 -22.65
C PRO A 233 4.37 -7.15 -23.49
N LEU A 234 4.07 -5.88 -23.62
CA LEU A 234 3.09 -5.42 -24.61
C LEU A 234 3.65 -5.64 -26.03
N ASP A 235 2.78 -5.92 -26.98
CA ASP A 235 3.14 -6.03 -28.38
C ASP A 235 3.40 -4.65 -29.02
N ASP A 236 3.75 -4.61 -30.32
CA ASP A 236 4.04 -3.38 -31.06
C ASP A 236 2.81 -2.43 -31.18
N HIS A 237 1.63 -2.90 -30.84
CA HIS A 237 0.38 -2.13 -30.77
C HIS A 237 -0.01 -1.74 -29.34
N GLY A 238 0.83 -2.05 -28.36
CA GLY A 238 0.57 -1.78 -26.95
C GLY A 238 -0.47 -2.71 -26.33
N GLN A 239 -0.65 -3.92 -26.87
CA GLN A 239 -1.62 -4.89 -26.39
C GLN A 239 -0.92 -6.05 -25.66
N GLY A 240 -1.56 -6.54 -24.57
CA GLY A 240 -1.06 -7.69 -23.81
C GLY A 240 -1.41 -7.67 -22.33
N SER A 241 -1.21 -8.82 -21.67
CA SER A 241 -1.40 -8.99 -20.21
C SER A 241 -0.11 -8.62 -19.48
N ALA A 242 0.12 -7.33 -19.31
CA ALA A 242 1.38 -6.79 -18.80
C ALA A 242 1.45 -6.68 -17.25
N HIS A 243 0.32 -6.78 -16.54
CA HIS A 243 0.26 -6.49 -15.11
C HIS A 243 -0.31 -7.65 -14.30
N VAL A 244 0.19 -7.83 -13.06
CA VAL A 244 -0.32 -8.84 -12.13
C VAL A 244 -1.63 -8.39 -11.50
N SER A 245 -1.66 -7.18 -10.97
CA SER A 245 -2.82 -6.62 -10.24
C SER A 245 -2.77 -5.10 -10.21
N PHE A 246 -3.86 -4.51 -9.69
CA PHE A 246 -4.04 -3.07 -9.59
C PHE A 246 -4.60 -2.65 -8.24
N ALA A 247 -4.26 -1.43 -7.81
CA ALA A 247 -4.89 -0.74 -6.70
C ALA A 247 -5.55 0.55 -7.20
N PHE A 248 -6.67 0.89 -6.60
CA PHE A 248 -7.46 2.07 -6.94
C PHE A 248 -7.55 3.00 -5.75
N SER A 249 -7.49 4.30 -6.03
CA SER A 249 -7.56 5.35 -5.01
C SER A 249 -8.41 6.51 -5.49
N ALA A 250 -9.02 7.21 -4.55
CA ALA A 250 -9.68 8.48 -4.81
C ALA A 250 -9.26 9.50 -3.76
N HIS A 251 -9.08 10.74 -4.19
CA HIS A 251 -8.97 11.89 -3.30
C HIS A 251 -9.94 12.99 -3.72
N ARG A 252 -10.55 13.63 -2.74
CA ARG A 252 -11.22 14.91 -2.86
C ARG A 252 -10.42 15.91 -2.06
N ALA A 253 -10.11 17.05 -2.66
CA ALA A 253 -9.40 18.15 -2.02
C ALA A 253 -10.29 19.38 -1.94
N ILE A 254 -10.22 20.09 -0.82
CA ILE A 254 -10.75 21.45 -0.65
C ILE A 254 -9.55 22.37 -0.47
N VAL A 255 -9.48 23.41 -1.29
CA VAL A 255 -8.39 24.38 -1.27
C VAL A 255 -8.96 25.81 -1.15
N ASP A 256 -8.30 26.64 -0.36
CA ASP A 256 -8.54 28.08 -0.30
C ASP A 256 -7.39 28.79 -1.03
N VAL A 257 -7.72 29.65 -1.98
CA VAL A 257 -6.78 30.39 -2.80
C VAL A 257 -6.98 31.87 -2.63
N ASP A 258 -5.93 32.58 -2.19
CA ASP A 258 -5.87 34.04 -2.27
C ASP A 258 -5.53 34.41 -3.73
N THR A 259 -6.53 34.94 -4.43
CA THR A 259 -6.41 35.25 -5.87
C THR A 259 -5.59 36.51 -6.15
N GLU A 260 -5.30 37.34 -5.16
CA GLU A 260 -4.45 38.53 -5.30
C GLU A 260 -2.98 38.17 -5.06
N LEU A 261 -2.68 37.39 -4.01
CA LEU A 261 -1.32 37.03 -3.63
C LEU A 261 -0.85 35.71 -4.23
N GLY A 262 -1.74 34.88 -4.79
CA GLY A 262 -1.42 33.56 -5.32
C GLY A 262 -1.06 32.54 -4.24
N LEU A 263 -1.51 32.74 -3.00
CA LEU A 263 -1.27 31.81 -1.90
C LEU A 263 -2.32 30.71 -1.89
N VAL A 264 -1.91 29.48 -1.68
CA VAL A 264 -2.78 28.30 -1.63
C VAL A 264 -2.70 27.66 -0.25
N LYS A 265 -3.85 27.29 0.31
CA LYS A 265 -3.97 26.43 1.49
C LYS A 265 -4.84 25.25 1.17
N VAL A 266 -4.30 24.05 1.32
CA VAL A 266 -5.12 22.83 1.29
C VAL A 266 -5.84 22.72 2.64
N VAL A 267 -7.17 22.77 2.62
CA VAL A 267 -8.02 22.84 3.81
C VAL A 267 -8.41 21.45 4.29
N GLU A 268 -8.72 20.57 3.35
CA GLU A 268 -9.13 19.20 3.60
C GLU A 268 -8.67 18.31 2.46
N LEU A 269 -8.29 17.10 2.81
CA LEU A 269 -7.99 16.03 1.86
C LEU A 269 -8.70 14.74 2.32
N THR A 270 -9.76 14.38 1.62
CA THR A 270 -10.53 13.15 1.87
C THR A 270 -10.05 12.05 0.95
N THR A 271 -9.88 10.84 1.47
CA THR A 271 -9.42 9.69 0.66
C THR A 271 -10.25 8.44 0.86
N SER A 272 -10.41 7.67 -0.22
CA SER A 272 -10.87 6.28 -0.21
C SER A 272 -9.87 5.42 -0.98
N GLN A 273 -9.49 4.27 -0.40
CA GLN A 273 -8.43 3.43 -0.92
C GLN A 273 -8.84 1.97 -1.02
N ASP A 274 -8.53 1.35 -2.15
CA ASP A 274 -8.55 -0.10 -2.34
C ASP A 274 -7.28 -0.69 -1.74
N VAL A 275 -7.42 -1.42 -0.64
CA VAL A 275 -6.30 -1.94 0.15
C VAL A 275 -6.21 -3.47 0.11
N GLY A 276 -7.11 -4.13 -0.62
CA GLY A 276 -7.24 -5.57 -0.56
C GLY A 276 -7.70 -5.99 0.84
N ARG A 277 -6.85 -6.68 1.60
CA ARG A 277 -7.07 -6.96 3.01
C ARG A 277 -6.10 -6.17 3.88
N VAL A 278 -6.60 -5.52 4.90
CA VAL A 278 -5.79 -4.78 5.86
C VAL A 278 -5.03 -5.77 6.76
N LEU A 279 -3.70 -5.72 6.77
CA LEU A 279 -2.85 -6.50 7.67
C LEU A 279 -2.57 -5.74 8.97
N ASN A 280 -2.37 -4.43 8.88
CA ASN A 280 -2.11 -3.56 10.02
C ASN A 280 -2.79 -2.21 9.81
N PRO A 281 -3.94 -1.95 10.47
CA PRO A 281 -4.72 -0.73 10.27
C PRO A 281 -3.93 0.57 10.52
N MET A 282 -3.14 0.62 11.60
CA MET A 282 -2.35 1.82 11.93
C MET A 282 -1.30 2.13 10.86
N GLN A 283 -0.64 1.10 10.32
CA GLN A 283 0.35 1.29 9.26
C GLN A 283 -0.29 1.67 7.93
N VAL A 284 -1.49 1.12 7.63
CA VAL A 284 -2.26 1.55 6.46
C VAL A 284 -2.55 3.04 6.55
N VAL A 285 -3.11 3.52 7.66
CA VAL A 285 -3.38 4.95 7.87
C VAL A 285 -2.12 5.79 7.67
N GLY A 286 -1.00 5.42 8.33
CA GLY A 286 0.27 6.14 8.19
C GLY A 286 0.81 6.17 6.75
N GLN A 287 0.60 5.10 5.96
CA GLN A 287 0.97 5.09 4.54
C GLN A 287 0.06 6.00 3.69
N LEU A 288 -1.24 6.07 4.00
CA LEU A 288 -2.18 6.96 3.31
C LEU A 288 -1.86 8.42 3.58
N GLU A 289 -1.62 8.78 4.84
CA GLU A 289 -1.23 10.15 5.24
C GLU A 289 0.11 10.56 4.62
N GLY A 290 1.12 9.67 4.67
CA GLY A 290 2.43 9.92 4.09
C GLY A 290 2.39 10.09 2.56
N GLY A 291 1.65 9.23 1.85
CA GLY A 291 1.47 9.34 0.41
C GLY A 291 0.65 10.58 0.00
N ALA A 292 -0.38 10.92 0.78
CA ALA A 292 -1.15 12.15 0.60
C ALA A 292 -0.27 13.40 0.77
N SER A 293 0.62 13.39 1.76
CA SER A 293 1.59 14.48 1.99
C SER A 293 2.52 14.69 0.79
N GLN A 294 3.03 13.61 0.19
CA GLN A 294 3.80 13.73 -1.05
C GLN A 294 2.98 14.35 -2.17
N GLY A 295 1.72 13.97 -2.31
CA GLY A 295 0.84 14.53 -3.34
C GLY A 295 0.54 16.01 -3.14
N VAL A 296 0.33 16.46 -1.91
CA VAL A 296 0.18 17.89 -1.57
C VAL A 296 1.47 18.64 -1.92
N GLY A 297 2.63 18.12 -1.51
CA GLY A 297 3.92 18.72 -1.82
C GLY A 297 4.13 18.94 -3.32
N LEU A 298 3.88 17.89 -4.12
CA LEU A 298 3.99 17.96 -5.58
C LEU A 298 3.02 18.96 -6.23
N ALA A 299 1.85 19.15 -5.62
CA ALA A 299 0.85 20.07 -6.18
C ALA A 299 1.13 21.55 -5.87
N VAL A 300 1.67 21.87 -4.68
CA VAL A 300 1.67 23.26 -4.19
C VAL A 300 3.05 23.85 -3.89
N MET A 301 4.13 23.05 -3.78
CA MET A 301 5.42 23.60 -3.36
C MET A 301 6.67 22.94 -3.94
N GLU A 302 6.62 21.69 -4.38
CA GLU A 302 7.80 20.99 -4.86
C GLU A 302 8.09 21.31 -6.34
N GLU A 303 9.27 21.84 -6.62
CA GLU A 303 9.74 22.11 -7.98
C GLU A 303 11.23 21.89 -8.08
N VAL A 304 11.69 21.10 -9.05
CA VAL A 304 13.11 20.96 -9.37
C VAL A 304 13.53 22.06 -10.34
N LEU A 305 14.30 23.02 -9.86
CA LEU A 305 14.80 24.13 -10.69
C LEU A 305 16.08 23.72 -11.42
N VAL A 306 16.00 23.58 -12.74
CA VAL A 306 17.15 23.25 -13.58
C VAL A 306 17.57 24.48 -14.41
N GLN A 307 18.83 24.90 -14.28
CA GLN A 307 19.42 25.96 -15.08
C GLN A 307 20.76 25.52 -15.64
N GLU A 308 20.95 25.62 -16.94
CA GLU A 308 22.18 25.22 -17.64
C GLU A 308 22.64 23.78 -17.32
N GLY A 309 21.67 22.83 -17.21
CA GLY A 309 21.91 21.44 -16.87
C GLY A 309 22.29 21.17 -15.41
N ARG A 310 22.12 22.15 -14.52
CA ARG A 310 22.40 22.02 -13.08
C ARG A 310 21.14 22.25 -12.24
N ILE A 311 20.92 21.39 -11.25
CA ILE A 311 19.87 21.60 -10.25
C ILE A 311 20.30 22.75 -9.34
N ARG A 312 19.44 23.75 -9.16
CA ARG A 312 19.71 24.96 -8.39
C ARG A 312 19.26 24.85 -6.93
N ASN A 313 18.25 24.03 -6.67
CA ASN A 313 17.66 23.84 -5.35
C ASN A 313 17.88 22.39 -4.85
N ALA A 314 19.15 21.94 -4.79
CA ALA A 314 19.53 20.58 -4.45
C ALA A 314 19.58 20.28 -2.93
N SER A 315 19.00 21.11 -2.10
CA SER A 315 18.97 20.93 -0.63
C SER A 315 17.59 21.24 -0.06
N PHE A 316 17.30 20.71 1.13
CA PHE A 316 16.03 21.02 1.83
C PHE A 316 15.89 22.47 2.29
N ALA A 317 16.93 23.32 2.12
CA ALA A 317 16.81 24.74 2.32
C ALA A 317 16.06 25.43 1.17
N ASP A 318 16.16 24.88 -0.03
CA ASP A 318 15.67 25.48 -1.27
C ASP A 318 14.60 24.60 -1.97
N TYR A 319 14.66 23.29 -1.79
CA TYR A 319 13.63 22.34 -2.23
C TYR A 319 12.63 22.14 -1.10
N LEU A 320 11.47 22.78 -1.23
CA LEU A 320 10.47 22.79 -0.18
C LEU A 320 9.62 21.51 -0.22
N VAL A 321 9.39 20.91 0.93
CA VAL A 321 8.44 19.82 1.15
C VAL A 321 7.43 20.24 2.22
N PRO A 322 6.20 19.69 2.24
CA PRO A 322 5.22 20.02 3.26
C PRO A 322 5.74 19.75 4.68
N THR A 323 5.55 20.69 5.55
CA THR A 323 5.71 20.50 7.00
C THR A 323 4.37 20.08 7.61
N ALA A 324 4.37 19.69 8.88
CA ALA A 324 3.13 19.35 9.60
C ALA A 324 2.10 20.53 9.63
N LEU A 325 2.56 21.77 9.47
CA LEU A 325 1.68 22.96 9.44
C LEU A 325 1.08 23.21 8.05
N ASP A 326 1.69 22.68 7.00
CA ASP A 326 1.21 22.84 5.62
C ASP A 326 0.17 21.76 5.26
N MET A 327 0.17 20.66 6.02
CA MET A 327 -0.75 19.55 5.77
C MET A 327 -2.13 19.79 6.36
N PRO A 328 -3.19 19.56 5.58
CA PRO A 328 -4.55 19.48 6.11
C PRO A 328 -4.74 18.19 6.91
N PRO A 329 -5.83 18.05 7.69
CA PRO A 329 -6.33 16.75 8.09
C PRO A 329 -6.54 15.86 6.86
N VAL A 330 -6.08 14.61 6.92
CA VAL A 330 -6.38 13.60 5.91
C VAL A 330 -7.53 12.74 6.42
N GLU A 331 -8.72 12.96 5.86
CA GLU A 331 -9.92 12.24 6.24
C GLU A 331 -10.01 10.92 5.45
N ILE A 332 -9.95 9.78 6.14
CA ILE A 332 -10.08 8.47 5.52
C ILE A 332 -11.56 8.11 5.47
N ALA A 333 -12.20 8.35 4.33
CA ALA A 333 -13.61 8.05 4.12
C ALA A 333 -13.87 6.53 4.12
N ALA A 334 -12.98 5.75 3.47
CA ALA A 334 -13.05 4.30 3.49
C ALA A 334 -11.71 3.62 3.19
N LEU A 335 -11.48 2.49 3.86
CA LEU A 335 -10.55 1.44 3.42
C LEU A 335 -11.40 0.35 2.79
N ILE A 336 -11.32 0.19 1.47
CA ILE A 336 -12.11 -0.82 0.76
C ILE A 336 -11.37 -2.16 0.84
N GLU A 337 -11.93 -3.07 1.63
CA GLU A 337 -11.37 -4.40 1.85
C GLU A 337 -12.03 -5.45 0.96
N GLN A 338 -11.44 -5.68 -0.20
CA GLN A 338 -11.77 -6.80 -1.08
C GLN A 338 -10.51 -7.62 -1.31
N ALA A 339 -10.45 -8.81 -0.70
CA ALA A 339 -9.26 -9.67 -0.74
C ALA A 339 -8.81 -9.94 -2.18
N GLU A 340 -7.57 -9.56 -2.50
CA GLU A 340 -7.01 -9.72 -3.84
C GLU A 340 -6.61 -11.18 -4.10
N PRO A 341 -7.14 -11.82 -5.14
CA PRO A 341 -6.76 -13.18 -5.50
C PRO A 341 -5.26 -13.29 -5.81
N GLY A 342 -4.63 -14.34 -5.28
CA GLY A 342 -3.19 -14.61 -5.48
C GLY A 342 -2.24 -13.78 -4.62
N ALA A 343 -2.71 -12.72 -3.98
CA ALA A 343 -1.92 -11.96 -3.02
C ALA A 343 -1.82 -12.70 -1.67
N PRO A 344 -0.65 -12.68 -1.01
CA PRO A 344 -0.53 -13.18 0.35
C PRO A 344 -1.55 -12.48 1.27
N PHE A 345 -2.39 -13.27 1.95
CA PHE A 345 -3.50 -12.81 2.78
C PHE A 345 -4.55 -11.92 2.07
N GLY A 346 -4.49 -11.79 0.76
CA GLY A 346 -5.37 -10.91 -0.02
C GLY A 346 -5.04 -9.42 0.08
N ALA A 347 -3.86 -9.05 0.59
CA ALA A 347 -3.45 -7.66 0.76
C ALA A 347 -2.97 -7.04 -0.56
N LYS A 348 -3.30 -5.77 -0.79
CA LYS A 348 -2.73 -4.95 -1.88
C LYS A 348 -1.65 -4.02 -1.34
N GLY A 349 -0.68 -3.67 -2.19
CA GLY A 349 0.31 -2.64 -1.88
C GLY A 349 -0.30 -1.24 -1.96
N ILE A 350 0.00 -0.39 -1.00
CA ILE A 350 -0.61 0.94 -0.85
C ILE A 350 0.42 2.09 -0.77
N GLY A 351 1.69 1.81 -1.04
CA GLY A 351 2.75 2.82 -0.87
C GLY A 351 2.67 3.99 -1.86
N GLU A 352 2.17 3.77 -3.08
CA GLU A 352 2.17 4.79 -4.14
C GLU A 352 0.76 5.29 -4.51
N ALA A 353 -0.27 4.48 -4.31
CA ALA A 353 -1.64 4.82 -4.70
C ALA A 353 -2.14 6.16 -4.11
N PRO A 354 -1.84 6.52 -2.85
CA PRO A 354 -2.31 7.78 -2.26
C PRO A 354 -1.73 9.02 -2.95
N SER A 355 -0.48 9.01 -3.39
CA SER A 355 0.14 10.17 -4.02
C SER A 355 -0.39 10.46 -5.43
N ILE A 356 -0.87 9.43 -6.15
CA ILE A 356 -1.33 9.56 -7.53
C ILE A 356 -2.57 10.44 -7.62
N SER A 357 -3.58 10.18 -6.79
CA SER A 357 -4.85 10.91 -6.84
C SER A 357 -4.82 12.19 -6.01
N SER A 358 -4.04 12.28 -4.93
CA SER A 358 -3.96 13.48 -4.09
C SER A 358 -3.35 14.67 -4.84
N THR A 359 -2.26 14.48 -5.59
CA THR A 359 -1.66 15.53 -6.42
C THR A 359 -2.69 16.13 -7.40
N ALA A 360 -3.40 15.26 -8.12
CA ALA A 360 -4.36 15.70 -9.13
C ALA A 360 -5.64 16.31 -8.54
N ALA A 361 -6.02 15.94 -7.32
CA ALA A 361 -7.17 16.52 -6.64
C ALA A 361 -6.86 17.94 -6.10
N VAL A 362 -5.62 18.17 -5.68
CA VAL A 362 -5.19 19.48 -5.13
C VAL A 362 -4.89 20.47 -6.26
N ALA A 363 -4.29 20.04 -7.40
CA ALA A 363 -3.96 20.89 -8.54
C ALA A 363 -5.18 21.32 -9.37
#